data_e2d6d54292d4d955e2f19a06a2a0bc16
#
_entry.id   e2d6d54292d4d955e2f19a06a2a0bc16
#
_cell.length_a   1.000
_cell.length_b   1.000
_cell.length_c   1.000
_cell.angle_alpha   90.00
_cell.angle_beta   90.00
_cell.angle_gamma   90.00
#
_symmetry.space_group_name_H-M   'P 1'
#
loop_
_entity.id
_entity.type
_entity.pdbx_description
1 polymer ?
#
loop_
_entity_poly.entity_id
_entity_poly.type
_entity_poly.pdbx_seq_one_letter_code
_entity_poly.pdbx_strand_id
1 'polypeptide(L)'
;MSVNDWLRQLPSVDKLLIEADDLILREGRERVTNALRQSLDAAREAIRAGGGLPTSAELIATASASLRSTAPNPQSAIVNATGVIIHTNLGRAPLSAAAQEAMLIVARDYSPLEFDMQAGERGRRGEAVENLLCALTGAEAALVVNNCSAATVLMLAVTSFGKGVIVSRGQLVEIGGGFRVPDIMAQSGAKLIEVGTTNRTKPADYQRAIEANSESVGALLRVHSSNFKMVGFTEEVNLDELVGLARQCSIQHSSLEIPVLDDLGSGALIDTSQFGLSREPMPQDSVKAGASIVAFSGDKLLGGPQAGLMVGRRAWIERCRRHPLARAFRADKFTLAALGATLMHYARGEAQREVPVVRMLAMRKDEIAQRAQKVALAIGHWLTANEVRAELVDGESTIGGGSLPGETLPTTLIALTPLGASSRSPLLLAKLRNAGVIARIRDDRVLLDLRTVLDDAVLVTRLAPAREGWSG
;
A
#
# COMPACT_ATOMS: atom_id res chain seq x y z
N MET A 1 1.09 -9.13 -57.68
CA MET A 1 1.85 -7.91 -57.33
C MET A 1 3.05 -8.29 -56.56
N SER A 2 4.23 -7.69 -56.84
CA SER A 2 5.43 -7.98 -56.06
C SER A 2 5.40 -7.28 -54.70
N VAL A 3 6.20 -7.77 -53.74
CA VAL A 3 6.38 -7.11 -52.44
C VAL A 3 6.76 -5.63 -52.61
N ASN A 4 7.59 -5.32 -53.61
CA ASN A 4 8.01 -3.95 -53.90
C ASN A 4 6.85 -3.07 -54.40
N ASP A 5 5.85 -3.64 -55.09
CA ASP A 5 4.69 -2.88 -55.54
C ASP A 5 3.80 -2.46 -54.37
N TRP A 6 3.67 -3.33 -53.35
CA TRP A 6 2.91 -3.02 -52.14
C TRP A 6 3.63 -1.99 -51.26
N LEU A 7 4.96 -2.09 -51.10
CA LEU A 7 5.73 -1.11 -50.35
C LEU A 7 5.63 0.30 -50.93
N ARG A 8 5.52 0.45 -52.27
CA ARG A 8 5.34 1.74 -52.94
C ARG A 8 3.93 2.33 -52.77
N GLN A 9 2.94 1.52 -52.44
CA GLN A 9 1.54 1.94 -52.25
C GLN A 9 1.27 2.41 -50.80
N LEU A 10 2.19 2.19 -49.85
CA LEU A 10 2.03 2.73 -48.51
C LEU A 10 1.96 4.25 -48.53
N PRO A 11 1.01 4.86 -47.82
CA PRO A 11 0.88 6.31 -47.73
C PRO A 11 2.10 6.96 -47.06
N SER A 12 2.39 8.21 -47.42
CA SER A 12 3.40 8.99 -46.72
C SER A 12 2.89 9.39 -45.31
N VAL A 13 3.82 9.67 -44.38
CA VAL A 13 3.49 10.20 -43.06
C VAL A 13 2.67 11.49 -43.16
N ASP A 14 3.01 12.38 -44.09
CA ASP A 14 2.31 13.65 -44.31
C ASP A 14 0.85 13.43 -44.76
N LYS A 15 0.59 12.45 -45.61
CA LYS A 15 -0.78 12.07 -45.99
C LYS A 15 -1.57 11.56 -44.81
N LEU A 16 -0.98 10.68 -43.99
CA LEU A 16 -1.63 10.16 -42.76
C LEU A 16 -1.86 11.25 -41.73
N LEU A 17 -1.01 12.23 -41.60
CA LEU A 17 -1.19 13.38 -40.71
C LEU A 17 -2.39 14.24 -41.08
N ILE A 18 -2.70 14.38 -42.38
CA ILE A 18 -3.88 15.10 -42.85
C ILE A 18 -5.16 14.34 -42.48
N GLU A 19 -5.14 13.00 -42.57
CA GLU A 19 -6.28 12.14 -42.23
C GLU A 19 -6.44 11.93 -40.70
N ALA A 20 -5.41 12.30 -39.91
CA ALA A 20 -5.36 12.09 -38.44
C ALA A 20 -5.56 13.37 -37.62
N ASP A 21 -6.25 14.38 -38.14
CA ASP A 21 -6.41 15.71 -37.50
C ASP A 21 -7.01 15.61 -36.09
N ASP A 22 -8.05 14.82 -35.89
CA ASP A 22 -8.65 14.58 -34.58
C ASP A 22 -7.69 13.94 -33.57
N LEU A 23 -6.80 13.06 -34.05
CA LEU A 23 -5.79 12.43 -33.21
C LEU A 23 -4.69 13.43 -32.84
N ILE A 24 -4.32 14.32 -33.78
CA ILE A 24 -3.37 15.41 -33.54
C ILE A 24 -3.88 16.38 -32.50
N LEU A 25 -5.15 16.76 -32.55
CA LEU A 25 -5.78 17.66 -31.57
C LEU A 25 -5.76 17.08 -30.15
N ARG A 26 -5.90 15.77 -30.02
CA ARG A 26 -5.92 15.06 -28.70
C ARG A 26 -4.51 14.76 -28.16
N GLU A 27 -3.60 14.33 -29.01
CA GLU A 27 -2.33 13.72 -28.60
C GLU A 27 -1.09 14.58 -28.91
N GLY A 28 -1.27 15.62 -29.68
CA GLY A 28 -0.20 16.51 -30.16
C GLY A 28 0.51 15.97 -31.41
N ARG A 29 0.87 16.90 -32.33
CA ARG A 29 1.41 16.57 -33.65
C ARG A 29 2.68 15.71 -33.61
N GLU A 30 3.61 16.01 -32.70
CA GLU A 30 4.90 15.29 -32.65
C GLU A 30 4.70 13.81 -32.22
N ARG A 31 3.87 13.55 -31.21
CA ARG A 31 3.55 12.20 -30.75
C ARG A 31 2.86 11.39 -31.83
N VAL A 32 1.87 12.00 -32.51
CA VAL A 32 1.15 11.35 -33.62
C VAL A 32 2.08 11.04 -34.77
N THR A 33 2.98 11.97 -35.14
CA THR A 33 3.97 11.73 -36.19
C THR A 33 4.87 10.54 -35.90
N ASN A 34 5.35 10.41 -34.66
CA ASN A 34 6.20 9.30 -34.25
C ASN A 34 5.43 7.97 -34.24
N ALA A 35 4.19 7.94 -33.75
CA ALA A 35 3.35 6.75 -33.76
C ALA A 35 2.98 6.28 -35.19
N LEU A 36 2.72 7.22 -36.10
CA LEU A 36 2.46 6.89 -37.51
C LEU A 36 3.70 6.34 -38.21
N ARG A 37 4.90 6.86 -37.92
CA ARG A 37 6.17 6.30 -38.42
C ARG A 37 6.35 4.85 -37.97
N GLN A 38 6.13 4.56 -36.67
CA GLN A 38 6.21 3.21 -36.11
C GLN A 38 5.18 2.27 -36.76
N SER A 39 3.93 2.74 -36.96
CA SER A 39 2.89 1.97 -37.62
C SER A 39 3.27 1.64 -39.07
N LEU A 40 3.86 2.57 -39.81
CA LEU A 40 4.36 2.36 -41.18
C LEU A 40 5.54 1.40 -41.21
N ASP A 41 6.46 1.46 -40.26
CA ASP A 41 7.59 0.53 -40.17
C ASP A 41 7.13 -0.89 -39.90
N ALA A 42 6.19 -1.08 -38.95
CA ALA A 42 5.57 -2.36 -38.70
C ALA A 42 4.82 -2.90 -39.94
N ALA A 43 4.11 -2.03 -40.68
CA ALA A 43 3.45 -2.42 -41.92
C ALA A 43 4.44 -2.87 -43.00
N ARG A 44 5.59 -2.19 -43.13
CA ARG A 44 6.67 -2.59 -44.05
C ARG A 44 7.25 -3.97 -43.74
N GLU A 45 7.41 -4.28 -42.45
CA GLU A 45 7.88 -5.59 -41.99
C GLU A 45 6.82 -6.67 -42.25
N ALA A 46 5.55 -6.39 -41.96
CA ALA A 46 4.43 -7.31 -42.24
C ALA A 46 4.32 -7.65 -43.75
N ILE A 47 4.42 -6.64 -44.62
CA ILE A 47 4.41 -6.85 -46.08
C ILE A 47 5.60 -7.73 -46.52
N ARG A 48 6.79 -7.52 -45.98
CA ARG A 48 7.98 -8.35 -46.30
C ARG A 48 7.80 -9.80 -45.83
N ALA A 49 7.02 -10.01 -44.74
CA ALA A 49 6.69 -11.32 -44.22
C ALA A 49 5.49 -11.99 -44.93
N GLY A 50 4.96 -11.39 -46.01
CA GLY A 50 3.83 -11.94 -46.77
C GLY A 50 2.44 -11.45 -46.32
N GLY A 51 2.37 -10.47 -45.46
CA GLY A 51 1.11 -9.81 -45.06
C GLY A 51 0.54 -8.90 -46.14
N GLY A 52 -0.74 -8.52 -45.98
CA GLY A 52 -1.43 -7.63 -46.90
C GLY A 52 -1.08 -6.15 -46.75
N LEU A 53 -1.49 -5.32 -47.74
CA LEU A 53 -1.36 -3.88 -47.71
C LEU A 53 -2.40 -3.26 -46.77
N PRO A 54 -2.02 -2.60 -45.66
CA PRO A 54 -2.98 -1.94 -44.76
C PRO A 54 -3.52 -0.64 -45.39
N THR A 55 -4.73 -0.29 -45.06
CA THR A 55 -5.35 1.00 -45.39
C THR A 55 -4.83 2.14 -44.49
N SER A 56 -4.99 3.40 -44.90
CA SER A 56 -4.68 4.56 -44.05
C SER A 56 -5.43 4.49 -42.71
N ALA A 57 -6.68 4.08 -42.72
CA ALA A 57 -7.49 3.96 -41.51
C ALA A 57 -6.91 2.92 -40.53
N GLU A 58 -6.44 1.77 -41.00
CA GLU A 58 -5.80 0.74 -40.18
C GLU A 58 -4.46 1.23 -39.61
N LEU A 59 -3.66 1.96 -40.39
CA LEU A 59 -2.42 2.55 -39.93
C LEU A 59 -2.66 3.60 -38.83
N ILE A 60 -3.66 4.47 -39.01
CA ILE A 60 -4.05 5.47 -38.00
C ILE A 60 -4.63 4.79 -36.75
N ALA A 61 -5.44 3.74 -36.91
CA ALA A 61 -5.96 2.96 -35.79
C ALA A 61 -4.82 2.29 -34.98
N THR A 62 -3.83 1.73 -35.67
CA THR A 62 -2.63 1.13 -35.05
C THR A 62 -1.82 2.19 -34.29
N ALA A 63 -1.58 3.35 -34.90
CA ALA A 63 -0.91 4.47 -34.26
C ALA A 63 -1.70 4.98 -33.04
N SER A 64 -3.03 5.10 -33.16
CA SER A 64 -3.89 5.49 -32.04
C SER A 64 -3.87 4.46 -30.89
N ALA A 65 -3.84 3.16 -31.20
CA ALA A 65 -3.71 2.10 -30.20
C ALA A 65 -2.34 2.16 -29.49
N SER A 66 -1.25 2.40 -30.24
CA SER A 66 0.09 2.59 -29.70
C SER A 66 0.13 3.80 -28.76
N LEU A 67 -0.42 4.94 -29.17
CA LEU A 67 -0.48 6.15 -28.35
C LEU A 67 -1.28 5.94 -27.05
N ARG A 68 -2.35 5.16 -27.08
CA ARG A 68 -3.10 4.77 -25.88
C ARG A 68 -2.29 3.85 -24.96
N SER A 69 -1.48 2.96 -25.54
CA SER A 69 -0.63 2.03 -24.76
C SER A 69 0.63 2.70 -24.21
N THR A 70 1.14 3.73 -24.88
CA THR A 70 2.32 4.52 -24.46
C THR A 70 1.97 5.78 -23.67
N ALA A 71 0.69 6.19 -23.64
CA ALA A 71 0.26 7.15 -22.63
C ALA A 71 0.46 6.47 -21.26
N PRO A 72 1.34 7.01 -20.40
CA PRO A 72 1.37 6.52 -19.04
C PRO A 72 0.03 6.90 -18.42
N ASN A 73 -0.94 5.96 -18.47
CA ASN A 73 -2.00 5.95 -17.48
C ASN A 73 -1.64 4.88 -16.44
N PRO A 74 -0.56 5.08 -15.66
CA PRO A 74 -0.15 4.16 -14.60
C PRO A 74 -1.17 4.12 -13.47
N GLN A 75 -2.25 4.89 -13.58
CA GLN A 75 -3.22 5.14 -12.51
C GLN A 75 -4.67 4.91 -12.95
N SER A 76 -4.91 4.05 -13.94
CA SER A 76 -6.28 3.60 -14.16
C SER A 76 -6.75 2.82 -12.92
N ALA A 77 -7.85 3.24 -12.34
CA ALA A 77 -8.46 2.51 -11.24
C ALA A 77 -8.67 1.04 -11.66
N ILE A 78 -8.24 0.11 -10.83
CA ILE A 78 -8.40 -1.33 -11.02
C ILE A 78 -9.35 -1.90 -9.96
N VAL A 79 -9.95 -3.03 -10.25
CA VAL A 79 -10.73 -3.80 -9.29
C VAL A 79 -9.82 -4.86 -8.67
N ASN A 80 -9.61 -4.79 -7.37
CA ASN A 80 -8.93 -5.84 -6.62
C ASN A 80 -9.94 -6.94 -6.24
N ALA A 81 -9.91 -8.04 -6.96
CA ALA A 81 -10.70 -9.25 -6.66
C ALA A 81 -9.82 -10.41 -6.18
N THR A 82 -8.63 -10.12 -5.64
CA THR A 82 -7.70 -11.17 -5.16
C THR A 82 -8.04 -11.70 -3.79
N GLY A 83 -8.79 -10.96 -2.96
CA GLY A 83 -9.01 -11.27 -1.55
C GLY A 83 -7.82 -10.91 -0.65
N VAL A 84 -6.82 -10.18 -1.15
CA VAL A 84 -5.73 -9.62 -0.34
C VAL A 84 -6.09 -8.19 0.01
N ILE A 85 -6.42 -7.93 1.29
CA ILE A 85 -6.95 -6.64 1.75
C ILE A 85 -5.90 -5.53 1.59
N ILE A 86 -4.70 -5.72 2.14
CA ILE A 86 -3.57 -4.79 2.03
C ILE A 86 -2.61 -5.31 0.96
N HIS A 87 -3.01 -5.15 -0.32
CA HIS A 87 -2.22 -5.69 -1.43
C HIS A 87 -1.08 -4.75 -1.80
N THR A 88 0.15 -5.14 -1.52
CA THR A 88 1.36 -4.32 -1.67
C THR A 88 1.50 -3.73 -3.08
N ASN A 89 1.27 -4.54 -4.12
CA ASN A 89 1.44 -4.13 -5.52
C ASN A 89 0.23 -3.37 -6.08
N LEU A 90 -0.87 -3.24 -5.32
CA LEU A 90 -2.10 -2.55 -5.75
C LEU A 90 -2.37 -1.28 -4.94
N GLY A 91 -1.33 -0.70 -4.35
CA GLY A 91 -1.42 0.58 -3.64
C GLY A 91 -1.87 0.48 -2.17
N ARG A 92 -1.95 -0.74 -1.60
CA ARG A 92 -2.31 -1.03 -0.21
C ARG A 92 -3.73 -0.58 0.15
N ALA A 93 -3.88 0.42 1.06
CA ALA A 93 -5.15 0.83 1.61
C ALA A 93 -5.89 1.81 0.68
N PRO A 94 -7.12 1.48 0.23
CA PRO A 94 -8.00 2.48 -0.36
C PRO A 94 -8.49 3.47 0.71
N LEU A 95 -8.65 4.73 0.32
CA LEU A 95 -9.08 5.78 1.23
C LEU A 95 -10.61 5.85 1.36
N SER A 96 -11.10 6.30 2.52
CA SER A 96 -12.51 6.64 2.73
C SER A 96 -12.96 7.80 1.83
N ALA A 97 -14.26 7.91 1.56
CA ALA A 97 -14.81 9.01 0.78
C ALA A 97 -14.45 10.39 1.39
N ALA A 98 -14.50 10.51 2.72
CA ALA A 98 -14.13 11.74 3.42
C ALA A 98 -12.63 12.08 3.26
N ALA A 99 -11.75 11.06 3.25
CA ALA A 99 -10.34 11.28 3.02
C ALA A 99 -10.04 11.71 1.58
N GLN A 100 -10.73 11.13 0.59
CA GLN A 100 -10.66 11.54 -0.81
C GLN A 100 -11.13 12.99 -1.00
N GLU A 101 -12.26 13.36 -0.42
CA GLU A 101 -12.78 14.73 -0.48
C GLU A 101 -11.84 15.74 0.18
N ALA A 102 -11.28 15.41 1.35
CA ALA A 102 -10.29 16.24 2.01
C ALA A 102 -9.06 16.52 1.12
N MET A 103 -8.58 15.49 0.39
CA MET A 103 -7.50 15.67 -0.58
C MET A 103 -7.90 16.59 -1.74
N LEU A 104 -9.12 16.45 -2.28
CA LEU A 104 -9.62 17.28 -3.37
C LEU A 104 -9.74 18.75 -2.96
N ILE A 105 -10.20 19.02 -1.75
CA ILE A 105 -10.30 20.38 -1.21
C ILE A 105 -8.93 21.07 -1.20
N VAL A 106 -7.92 20.42 -0.60
CA VAL A 106 -6.58 21.01 -0.53
C VAL A 106 -5.84 20.98 -1.87
N ALA A 107 -6.33 20.20 -2.86
CA ALA A 107 -5.81 20.22 -4.23
C ALA A 107 -6.30 21.44 -5.00
N ARG A 108 -7.58 21.81 -4.84
CA ARG A 108 -8.23 22.89 -5.57
C ARG A 108 -7.85 24.27 -5.04
N ASP A 109 -7.65 24.39 -3.70
CA ASP A 109 -7.53 25.66 -3.03
C ASP A 109 -6.25 25.78 -2.18
N TYR A 110 -5.97 26.99 -1.72
CA TYR A 110 -5.01 27.21 -0.65
C TYR A 110 -5.54 26.58 0.64
N SER A 111 -4.63 26.11 1.51
CA SER A 111 -4.99 25.54 2.80
C SER A 111 -4.10 26.10 3.91
N PRO A 112 -4.59 26.24 5.14
CA PRO A 112 -3.84 26.79 6.26
C PRO A 112 -2.85 25.75 6.84
N LEU A 113 -2.02 25.20 5.96
CA LEU A 113 -1.11 24.08 6.28
C LEU A 113 -0.08 24.41 7.37
N GLU A 114 0.44 25.65 7.35
CA GLU A 114 1.38 26.21 8.34
C GLU A 114 0.93 27.61 8.77
N PHE A 115 -0.38 27.84 8.82
CA PHE A 115 -0.97 29.12 9.23
C PHE A 115 -2.03 28.89 10.30
N ASP A 116 -1.89 29.58 11.43
CA ASP A 116 -2.90 29.57 12.49
C ASP A 116 -3.97 30.59 12.16
N MET A 117 -5.17 30.12 11.83
CA MET A 117 -6.32 30.97 11.44
C MET A 117 -6.87 31.82 12.61
N GLN A 118 -6.61 31.39 13.86
CA GLN A 118 -7.10 32.17 15.03
C GLN A 118 -6.09 33.23 15.45
N ALA A 119 -4.81 32.87 15.51
CA ALA A 119 -3.73 33.77 15.87
C ALA A 119 -3.33 34.71 14.71
N GLY A 120 -3.65 34.39 13.46
CA GLY A 120 -3.24 35.15 12.28
C GLY A 120 -1.75 35.08 11.96
N GLU A 121 -1.07 34.08 12.46
CA GLU A 121 0.38 33.93 12.33
C GLU A 121 0.79 32.53 11.85
N ARG A 122 2.11 32.30 11.74
CA ARG A 122 2.63 31.01 11.34
C ARG A 122 2.38 29.96 12.41
N GLY A 123 1.59 28.94 12.06
CA GLY A 123 1.29 27.76 12.85
C GLY A 123 2.22 26.57 12.58
N ARG A 124 1.96 25.49 13.30
CA ARG A 124 2.67 24.22 13.11
C ARG A 124 2.00 23.38 12.03
N ARG A 125 2.84 22.84 11.11
CA ARG A 125 2.38 21.93 10.06
C ARG A 125 1.83 20.64 10.66
N GLY A 126 0.59 20.30 10.31
CA GLY A 126 -0.02 19.03 10.70
C GLY A 126 -0.49 18.95 12.16
N GLU A 127 -0.51 20.05 12.90
CA GLU A 127 -0.85 20.09 14.33
C GLU A 127 -2.19 19.43 14.64
N ALA A 128 -3.22 19.70 13.85
CA ALA A 128 -4.54 19.10 14.05
C ALA A 128 -4.50 17.56 13.94
N VAL A 129 -3.73 17.03 12.99
CA VAL A 129 -3.54 15.58 12.80
C VAL A 129 -2.75 14.97 13.95
N GLU A 130 -1.71 15.65 14.42
CA GLU A 130 -0.90 15.23 15.56
C GLU A 130 -1.71 15.21 16.85
N ASN A 131 -2.58 16.19 17.06
CA ASN A 131 -3.50 16.23 18.21
C ASN A 131 -4.49 15.05 18.19
N LEU A 132 -5.02 14.71 17.01
CA LEU A 132 -5.87 13.51 16.83
C LEU A 132 -5.10 12.23 17.16
N LEU A 133 -3.86 12.09 16.69
CA LEU A 133 -3.01 10.95 17.02
C LEU A 133 -2.78 10.84 18.52
N CYS A 134 -2.46 11.95 19.20
CA CYS A 134 -2.31 11.97 20.66
C CYS A 134 -3.60 11.54 21.37
N ALA A 135 -4.74 12.05 20.94
CA ALA A 135 -6.04 11.69 21.53
C ALA A 135 -6.39 10.19 21.36
N LEU A 136 -6.09 9.62 20.18
CA LEU A 136 -6.37 8.22 19.86
C LEU A 136 -5.38 7.25 20.48
N THR A 137 -4.15 7.64 20.74
CA THR A 137 -3.10 6.75 21.25
C THR A 137 -2.75 6.97 22.71
N GLY A 138 -3.16 8.08 23.29
CA GLY A 138 -2.78 8.47 24.66
C GLY A 138 -1.34 9.01 24.76
N ALA A 139 -0.68 9.26 23.63
CA ALA A 139 0.69 9.78 23.61
C ALA A 139 0.75 11.28 23.98
N GLU A 140 1.90 11.72 24.53
CA GLU A 140 2.14 13.12 24.90
C GLU A 140 2.35 14.01 23.67
N ALA A 141 2.89 13.47 22.58
CA ALA A 141 3.15 14.17 21.34
C ALA A 141 3.16 13.19 20.14
N ALA A 142 2.96 13.76 18.95
CA ALA A 142 3.00 13.03 17.69
C ALA A 142 3.79 13.81 16.63
N LEU A 143 4.25 13.11 15.60
CA LEU A 143 4.88 13.66 14.40
C LEU A 143 4.51 12.80 13.20
N VAL A 144 4.15 13.43 12.08
CA VAL A 144 3.83 12.75 10.82
C VAL A 144 4.94 13.00 9.80
N VAL A 145 5.45 11.91 9.24
CA VAL A 145 6.44 11.90 8.15
C VAL A 145 5.88 11.14 6.93
N ASN A 146 6.60 11.12 5.82
CA ASN A 146 6.12 10.60 4.54
C ASN A 146 5.91 9.07 4.47
N ASN A 147 6.61 8.28 5.28
CA ASN A 147 6.42 6.83 5.41
C ASN A 147 7.06 6.29 6.70
N CYS A 148 6.75 5.03 7.06
CA CYS A 148 7.25 4.40 8.28
C CYS A 148 8.77 4.20 8.28
N SER A 149 9.39 3.88 7.14
CA SER A 149 10.85 3.78 7.04
C SER A 149 11.54 5.09 7.40
N ALA A 150 11.00 6.23 6.96
CA ALA A 150 11.48 7.54 7.32
C ALA A 150 11.31 7.83 8.82
N ALA A 151 10.21 7.38 9.43
CA ALA A 151 10.00 7.46 10.88
C ALA A 151 11.07 6.66 11.62
N THR A 152 11.35 5.44 11.18
CA THR A 152 12.38 4.56 11.79
C THR A 152 13.78 5.15 11.66
N VAL A 153 14.17 5.66 10.47
CA VAL A 153 15.45 6.39 10.29
C VAL A 153 15.53 7.58 11.21
N LEU A 154 14.47 8.38 11.30
CA LEU A 154 14.46 9.61 12.08
C LEU A 154 14.59 9.34 13.59
N MET A 155 13.82 8.39 14.13
CA MET A 155 13.91 8.06 15.56
C MET A 155 15.28 7.49 15.92
N LEU A 156 15.89 6.66 15.07
CA LEU A 156 17.24 6.13 15.27
C LEU A 156 18.31 7.22 15.16
N ALA A 157 18.23 8.09 14.17
CA ALA A 157 19.19 9.20 14.01
C ALA A 157 19.16 10.14 15.22
N VAL A 158 17.98 10.42 15.78
CA VAL A 158 17.82 11.32 16.93
C VAL A 158 18.31 10.71 18.25
N THR A 159 18.09 9.42 18.43
CA THR A 159 18.42 8.73 19.69
C THR A 159 19.83 8.15 19.71
N SER A 160 20.33 7.73 18.53
CA SER A 160 21.43 6.77 18.48
C SER A 160 22.52 7.09 17.45
N PHE A 161 22.54 8.29 16.87
CA PHE A 161 23.63 8.68 15.95
C PHE A 161 25.00 8.48 16.60
N GLY A 162 25.85 7.65 16.01
CA GLY A 162 27.17 7.26 16.53
C GLY A 162 27.16 6.30 17.72
N LYS A 163 25.96 5.95 18.24
CA LYS A 163 25.76 5.07 19.41
C LYS A 163 25.20 3.71 19.02
N GLY A 164 25.23 2.77 19.96
CA GLY A 164 24.70 1.44 19.81
C GLY A 164 23.18 1.38 19.97
N VAL A 165 22.50 0.61 19.13
CA VAL A 165 21.09 0.25 19.31
C VAL A 165 21.01 -1.24 19.53
N ILE A 166 20.46 -1.63 20.68
CA ILE A 166 20.31 -3.03 21.05
C ILE A 166 18.97 -3.52 20.50
N VAL A 167 19.01 -4.61 19.72
CA VAL A 167 17.86 -5.23 19.10
C VAL A 167 17.97 -6.77 19.11
N SER A 168 16.86 -7.46 19.25
CA SER A 168 16.84 -8.93 19.15
C SER A 168 17.22 -9.38 17.75
N ARG A 169 18.09 -10.40 17.64
CA ARG A 169 18.46 -11.02 16.35
C ARG A 169 17.25 -11.53 15.59
N GLY A 170 16.23 -12.06 16.27
CA GLY A 170 14.97 -12.49 15.66
C GLY A 170 14.15 -11.35 15.03
N GLN A 171 14.46 -10.10 15.38
CA GLN A 171 13.78 -8.90 14.86
C GLN A 171 14.55 -8.17 13.75
N LEU A 172 15.67 -8.72 13.29
CA LEU A 172 16.43 -8.22 12.14
C LEU A 172 15.78 -8.69 10.84
N VAL A 173 14.64 -8.12 10.53
CA VAL A 173 13.75 -8.56 9.46
C VAL A 173 14.01 -7.81 8.15
N GLU A 174 13.66 -8.48 7.03
CA GLU A 174 13.45 -7.84 5.74
C GLU A 174 11.93 -7.75 5.49
N ILE A 175 11.45 -6.54 5.22
CA ILE A 175 10.05 -6.28 4.87
C ILE A 175 9.98 -5.94 3.36
N GLY A 176 8.82 -6.07 2.75
CA GLY A 176 8.62 -5.91 1.30
C GLY A 176 9.31 -4.68 0.68
N GLY A 177 9.88 -4.87 -0.52
CA GLY A 177 10.63 -3.84 -1.23
C GLY A 177 12.09 -3.71 -0.81
N GLY A 178 12.65 -4.70 -0.09
CA GLY A 178 14.07 -4.69 0.31
C GLY A 178 14.37 -3.82 1.54
N PHE A 179 13.34 -3.45 2.31
CA PHE A 179 13.54 -2.79 3.61
C PHE A 179 14.13 -3.79 4.59
N ARG A 180 15.37 -3.56 5.00
CA ARG A 180 16.10 -4.36 6.00
C ARG A 180 16.42 -3.50 7.23
N VAL A 181 16.05 -4.00 8.41
CA VAL A 181 16.33 -3.27 9.67
C VAL A 181 17.80 -2.92 9.83
N PRO A 182 18.78 -3.83 9.60
CA PRO A 182 20.20 -3.48 9.70
C PRO A 182 20.64 -2.36 8.75
N ASP A 183 20.12 -2.34 7.51
CA ASP A 183 20.47 -1.33 6.52
C ASP A 183 19.92 0.05 6.92
N ILE A 184 18.70 0.09 7.44
CA ILE A 184 18.07 1.31 7.96
C ILE A 184 18.84 1.84 9.17
N MET A 185 19.26 0.95 10.08
CA MET A 185 20.11 1.34 11.22
C MET A 185 21.42 1.94 10.76
N ALA A 186 22.10 1.33 9.80
CA ALA A 186 23.34 1.85 9.23
C ALA A 186 23.15 3.25 8.61
N GLN A 187 22.05 3.46 7.84
CA GLN A 187 21.74 4.77 7.24
C GLN A 187 21.38 5.84 8.28
N SER A 188 20.87 5.46 9.44
CA SER A 188 20.58 6.41 10.53
C SER A 188 21.85 6.85 11.30
N GLY A 189 23.00 6.25 11.03
CA GLY A 189 24.24 6.44 11.79
C GLY A 189 24.29 5.68 13.11
N ALA A 190 23.32 4.84 13.41
CA ALA A 190 23.31 3.98 14.58
C ALA A 190 24.18 2.73 14.36
N LYS A 191 24.76 2.21 15.44
CA LYS A 191 25.53 0.97 15.44
C LYS A 191 24.65 -0.18 15.92
N LEU A 192 24.57 -1.26 15.14
CA LEU A 192 23.81 -2.45 15.50
C LEU A 192 24.50 -3.21 16.65
N ILE A 193 23.75 -3.50 17.71
CA ILE A 193 24.12 -4.43 18.79
C ILE A 193 23.06 -5.52 18.86
N GLU A 194 23.39 -6.70 18.35
CA GLU A 194 22.47 -7.84 18.32
C GLU A 194 22.48 -8.60 19.64
N VAL A 195 21.29 -9.00 20.11
CA VAL A 195 21.14 -9.85 21.30
C VAL A 195 20.31 -11.10 21.04
N GLY A 196 20.56 -12.15 21.84
CA GLY A 196 19.85 -13.41 21.72
C GLY A 196 20.23 -14.22 20.49
N THR A 197 19.30 -15.06 20.05
CA THR A 197 19.41 -15.91 18.87
C THR A 197 18.23 -15.63 17.94
N THR A 198 18.20 -16.30 16.77
CA THR A 198 17.12 -16.11 15.78
C THR A 198 15.72 -16.33 16.38
N ASN A 199 15.57 -17.35 17.21
CA ASN A 199 14.27 -17.76 17.73
C ASN A 199 14.07 -17.52 19.23
N ARG A 200 15.12 -17.12 19.95
CA ARG A 200 15.03 -16.94 21.41
C ARG A 200 15.87 -15.77 21.90
N THR A 201 15.23 -14.82 22.54
CA THR A 201 15.86 -13.68 23.20
C THR A 201 15.24 -13.51 24.59
N LYS A 202 16.10 -13.37 25.62
CA LYS A 202 15.70 -13.24 27.01
C LYS A 202 16.05 -11.86 27.56
N PRO A 203 15.39 -11.37 28.62
CA PRO A 203 15.74 -10.12 29.29
C PRO A 203 17.24 -10.04 29.67
N ALA A 204 17.83 -11.15 30.13
CA ALA A 204 19.25 -11.21 30.47
C ALA A 204 20.20 -10.97 29.29
N ASP A 205 19.77 -11.20 28.04
CA ASP A 205 20.58 -10.91 26.87
C ASP A 205 20.69 -9.39 26.63
N TYR A 206 19.58 -8.67 26.79
CA TYR A 206 19.55 -7.21 26.77
C TYR A 206 20.36 -6.61 27.92
N GLN A 207 20.17 -7.13 29.13
CA GLN A 207 20.90 -6.64 30.31
C GLN A 207 22.42 -6.73 30.12
N ARG A 208 22.95 -7.88 29.72
CA ARG A 208 24.39 -8.06 29.43
C ARG A 208 24.88 -7.10 28.34
N ALA A 209 24.10 -6.86 27.31
CA ALA A 209 24.48 -5.95 26.25
C ALA A 209 24.50 -4.49 26.71
N ILE A 210 23.55 -4.08 27.57
CA ILE A 210 23.53 -2.74 28.17
C ILE A 210 24.78 -2.54 29.07
N GLU A 211 25.06 -3.51 29.94
CA GLU A 211 26.20 -3.47 30.85
C GLU A 211 27.53 -3.39 30.08
N ALA A 212 27.70 -4.19 29.03
CA ALA A 212 28.88 -4.22 28.18
C ALA A 212 29.11 -2.94 27.35
N ASN A 213 28.05 -2.14 27.12
CA ASN A 213 28.07 -0.97 26.25
C ASN A 213 27.52 0.29 26.96
N SER A 214 27.54 0.36 28.28
CA SER A 214 26.85 1.37 29.11
C SER A 214 27.13 2.82 28.70
N GLU A 215 28.32 3.13 28.18
CA GLU A 215 28.68 4.49 27.74
C GLU A 215 28.25 4.80 26.30
N SER A 216 27.92 3.81 25.54
CA SER A 216 27.65 3.92 24.07
C SER A 216 26.27 3.50 23.62
N VAL A 217 25.40 3.00 24.52
CA VAL A 217 24.01 2.66 24.19
C VAL A 217 23.19 3.93 23.90
N GLY A 218 22.55 3.98 22.73
CA GLY A 218 21.66 5.06 22.33
C GLY A 218 20.18 4.73 22.52
N ALA A 219 19.80 3.47 22.30
CA ALA A 219 18.40 3.02 22.43
C ALA A 219 18.29 1.50 22.54
N LEU A 220 17.14 1.03 23.06
CA LEU A 220 16.64 -0.32 22.83
C LEU A 220 15.59 -0.26 21.74
N LEU A 221 15.69 -1.14 20.73
CA LEU A 221 14.71 -1.20 19.62
C LEU A 221 13.96 -2.52 19.67
N ARG A 222 12.63 -2.44 19.62
CA ARG A 222 11.75 -3.55 19.28
C ARG A 222 11.22 -3.35 17.88
N VAL A 223 11.27 -4.39 17.05
CA VAL A 223 10.65 -4.42 15.72
C VAL A 223 9.63 -5.53 15.68
N HIS A 224 8.39 -5.18 15.38
CA HIS A 224 7.31 -6.16 15.25
C HIS A 224 7.45 -6.93 13.94
N SER A 225 7.41 -8.28 14.03
CA SER A 225 7.49 -9.18 12.88
C SER A 225 6.17 -9.22 12.10
N SER A 226 5.83 -8.10 11.46
CA SER A 226 4.53 -7.89 10.81
C SER A 226 4.32 -8.67 9.50
N ASN A 227 5.37 -9.30 8.94
CA ASN A 227 5.32 -9.97 7.62
C ASN A 227 5.64 -11.48 7.65
N PHE A 228 6.06 -12.01 8.79
CA PHE A 228 6.27 -13.44 8.99
C PHE A 228 5.98 -13.84 10.44
N LYS A 229 5.80 -15.13 10.68
CA LYS A 229 5.55 -15.70 12.01
C LYS A 229 6.56 -16.81 12.28
N MET A 230 7.29 -16.71 13.39
CA MET A 230 8.10 -17.83 13.89
C MET A 230 7.22 -18.79 14.69
N VAL A 231 7.35 -20.09 14.40
CA VAL A 231 6.58 -21.16 15.05
C VAL A 231 7.53 -22.19 15.66
N GLY A 232 7.24 -22.67 16.86
CA GLY A 232 8.02 -23.68 17.56
C GLY A 232 8.64 -23.15 18.86
N PHE A 233 9.91 -23.51 19.12
CA PHE A 233 10.64 -23.05 20.30
C PHE A 233 11.05 -21.58 20.16
N THR A 234 10.14 -20.66 20.41
CA THR A 234 10.36 -19.22 20.33
C THR A 234 10.23 -18.57 21.70
N GLU A 235 11.00 -17.51 21.95
CA GLU A 235 10.91 -16.68 23.15
C GLU A 235 11.32 -15.25 22.79
N GLU A 236 10.47 -14.29 23.08
CA GLU A 236 10.72 -12.88 22.82
C GLU A 236 10.55 -12.07 24.11
N VAL A 237 11.33 -11.02 24.26
CA VAL A 237 11.17 -10.03 25.33
C VAL A 237 10.00 -9.12 24.95
N ASN A 238 8.98 -9.07 25.79
CA ASN A 238 7.84 -8.19 25.58
C ASN A 238 8.22 -6.71 25.85
N LEU A 239 7.36 -5.79 25.44
CA LEU A 239 7.68 -4.36 25.53
C LEU A 239 7.73 -3.86 26.97
N ASP A 240 6.88 -4.38 27.86
CA ASP A 240 6.87 -3.99 29.29
C ASP A 240 8.17 -4.39 29.96
N GLU A 241 8.68 -5.59 29.68
CA GLU A 241 9.97 -6.07 30.16
C GLU A 241 11.11 -5.19 29.64
N LEU A 242 11.09 -4.85 28.35
CA LEU A 242 12.12 -4.01 27.72
C LEU A 242 12.15 -2.60 28.34
N VAL A 243 10.98 -2.00 28.57
CA VAL A 243 10.84 -0.70 29.23
C VAL A 243 11.28 -0.80 30.70
N GLY A 244 10.96 -1.90 31.39
CA GLY A 244 11.40 -2.18 32.74
C GLY A 244 12.93 -2.22 32.86
N LEU A 245 13.61 -2.94 31.96
CA LEU A 245 15.07 -3.01 31.87
C LEU A 245 15.70 -1.62 31.62
N ALA A 246 15.18 -0.86 30.67
CA ALA A 246 15.68 0.47 30.36
C ALA A 246 15.59 1.41 31.58
N ARG A 247 14.46 1.35 32.34
CA ARG A 247 14.29 2.12 33.58
C ARG A 247 15.23 1.69 34.67
N GLN A 248 15.41 0.39 34.88
CA GLN A 248 16.31 -0.14 35.89
C GLN A 248 17.76 0.31 35.63
N CYS A 249 18.22 0.20 34.38
CA CYS A 249 19.57 0.64 34.00
C CYS A 249 19.73 2.15 34.14
N SER A 250 18.70 2.95 33.83
CA SER A 250 18.74 4.41 34.00
C SER A 250 18.84 4.82 35.49
N ILE A 251 18.24 4.04 36.39
CA ILE A 251 18.39 4.29 37.86
C ILE A 251 19.79 3.94 38.36
N GLN A 252 20.36 2.84 37.89
CA GLN A 252 21.70 2.40 38.29
C GLN A 252 22.81 3.31 37.79
N HIS A 253 22.61 3.92 36.64
CA HIS A 253 23.53 4.82 35.95
C HIS A 253 22.86 6.19 35.76
N SER A 254 22.82 7.02 36.79
CA SER A 254 22.05 8.27 36.89
C SER A 254 22.22 9.28 35.72
N SER A 255 23.19 9.07 34.83
CA SER A 255 23.43 9.90 33.63
C SER A 255 22.89 9.28 32.33
N LEU A 256 22.33 8.07 32.36
CA LEU A 256 21.95 7.31 31.15
C LEU A 256 20.44 7.18 31.04
N GLU A 257 19.81 7.99 30.20
CA GLU A 257 18.43 7.73 29.75
C GLU A 257 18.48 6.89 28.49
N ILE A 258 18.03 5.61 28.57
CA ILE A 258 17.94 4.71 27.41
C ILE A 258 16.51 4.74 26.89
N PRO A 259 16.24 5.40 25.74
CA PRO A 259 14.89 5.35 25.15
C PRO A 259 14.60 3.96 24.59
N VAL A 260 13.34 3.52 24.75
CA VAL A 260 12.81 2.34 24.11
C VAL A 260 12.01 2.76 22.87
N LEU A 261 12.43 2.24 21.72
CA LEU A 261 11.84 2.50 20.42
C LEU A 261 11.04 1.28 20.00
N ASP A 262 9.84 1.51 19.46
CA ASP A 262 8.94 0.44 19.03
C ASP A 262 8.50 0.66 17.58
N ASP A 263 9.01 -0.16 16.66
CA ASP A 263 8.60 -0.17 15.26
C ASP A 263 7.52 -1.24 15.06
N LEU A 264 6.25 -0.81 15.09
CA LEU A 264 5.09 -1.68 14.91
C LEU A 264 4.80 -2.00 13.44
N GLY A 265 5.01 -1.04 12.57
CA GLY A 265 4.78 -1.17 11.14
C GLY A 265 3.32 -1.30 10.72
N SER A 266 2.49 -2.11 11.37
CA SER A 266 1.13 -2.49 10.92
C SER A 266 0.06 -1.40 11.05
N GLY A 267 0.17 -0.53 12.04
CA GLY A 267 -0.72 0.63 12.23
C GLY A 267 -2.15 0.30 12.68
N ALA A 268 -2.37 -0.79 13.38
CA ALA A 268 -3.68 -1.13 13.94
C ALA A 268 -4.08 -0.12 15.04
N LEU A 269 -5.24 0.53 14.90
CA LEU A 269 -5.85 1.37 15.95
C LEU A 269 -7.10 0.74 16.56
N ILE A 270 -7.51 -0.42 16.07
CA ILE A 270 -8.64 -1.21 16.53
C ILE A 270 -8.13 -2.62 16.84
N ASP A 271 -8.65 -3.23 17.90
CA ASP A 271 -8.35 -4.61 18.26
C ASP A 271 -8.87 -5.56 17.17
N THR A 272 -7.95 -6.23 16.49
CA THR A 272 -8.26 -7.14 15.38
C THR A 272 -8.95 -8.43 15.83
N SER A 273 -8.88 -8.78 17.11
CA SER A 273 -9.52 -9.97 17.65
C SER A 273 -11.06 -9.93 17.55
N GLN A 274 -11.65 -8.74 17.50
CA GLN A 274 -13.09 -8.57 17.27
C GLN A 274 -13.57 -9.07 15.89
N PHE A 275 -12.64 -9.24 14.94
CA PHE A 275 -12.91 -9.77 13.60
C PHE A 275 -12.58 -11.26 13.47
N GLY A 276 -12.25 -11.95 14.60
CA GLY A 276 -11.85 -13.36 14.60
C GLY A 276 -10.40 -13.61 14.19
N LEU A 277 -9.56 -12.57 14.20
CA LEU A 277 -8.12 -12.64 13.93
C LEU A 277 -7.33 -12.64 15.24
N SER A 278 -6.04 -12.92 15.18
CA SER A 278 -5.15 -12.66 16.31
C SER A 278 -5.11 -11.16 16.62
N ARG A 279 -4.84 -10.82 17.89
CA ARG A 279 -4.66 -9.41 18.26
C ARG A 279 -3.36 -8.86 17.73
N GLU A 280 -3.46 -7.90 16.82
CA GLU A 280 -2.31 -7.15 16.32
C GLU A 280 -1.89 -6.09 17.36
N PRO A 281 -0.59 -5.90 17.63
CA PRO A 281 -0.13 -4.87 18.55
C PRO A 281 -0.56 -3.48 18.10
N MET A 282 -1.04 -2.67 19.05
CA MET A 282 -1.54 -1.32 18.77
C MET A 282 -0.60 -0.25 19.35
N PRO A 283 -0.49 0.93 18.75
CA PRO A 283 0.30 2.05 19.30
C PRO A 283 -0.13 2.43 20.73
N GLN A 284 -1.41 2.32 21.05
CA GLN A 284 -1.95 2.56 22.40
C GLN A 284 -1.31 1.64 23.44
N ASP A 285 -1.11 0.38 23.09
CA ASP A 285 -0.46 -0.59 23.99
C ASP A 285 1.00 -0.19 24.24
N SER A 286 1.71 0.20 23.20
CA SER A 286 3.12 0.60 23.29
C SER A 286 3.31 1.91 24.06
N VAL A 287 2.43 2.87 23.88
CA VAL A 287 2.42 4.13 24.65
C VAL A 287 2.14 3.82 26.13
N LYS A 288 1.15 2.98 26.42
CA LYS A 288 0.79 2.57 27.78
C LYS A 288 1.94 1.81 28.48
N ALA A 289 2.65 0.94 27.77
CA ALA A 289 3.84 0.24 28.27
C ALA A 289 4.99 1.21 28.59
N GLY A 290 5.00 2.40 28.01
CA GLY A 290 5.98 3.47 28.26
C GLY A 290 7.11 3.54 27.24
N ALA A 291 6.88 3.04 26.02
CA ALA A 291 7.80 3.27 24.90
C ALA A 291 8.08 4.78 24.73
N SER A 292 9.32 5.11 24.40
CA SER A 292 9.73 6.50 24.21
C SER A 292 9.25 7.07 22.89
N ILE A 293 9.34 6.26 21.82
CA ILE A 293 8.82 6.56 20.48
C ILE A 293 8.24 5.26 19.90
N VAL A 294 7.05 5.36 19.35
CA VAL A 294 6.37 4.29 18.61
C VAL A 294 6.21 4.75 17.17
N ALA A 295 6.61 3.92 16.20
CA ALA A 295 6.48 4.20 14.77
C ALA A 295 5.55 3.19 14.11
N PHE A 296 4.67 3.65 13.20
CA PHE A 296 3.74 2.80 12.45
C PHE A 296 3.29 3.43 11.13
N SER A 297 2.72 2.60 10.25
CA SER A 297 2.31 3.01 8.89
C SER A 297 0.86 3.51 8.87
N GLY A 298 0.59 4.55 8.07
CA GLY A 298 -0.76 5.03 7.82
C GLY A 298 -1.55 4.20 6.80
N ASP A 299 -0.88 3.55 5.86
CA ASP A 299 -1.46 2.90 4.67
C ASP A 299 -1.62 1.37 4.79
N LYS A 300 -1.60 0.86 6.01
CA LYS A 300 -1.86 -0.55 6.30
C LYS A 300 -3.19 -0.72 7.05
N LEU A 301 -3.19 -1.31 8.26
CA LEU A 301 -4.42 -1.56 9.03
C LEU A 301 -5.14 -0.29 9.46
N LEU A 302 -4.44 0.83 9.60
CA LEU A 302 -5.07 2.13 9.81
C LEU A 302 -6.00 2.53 8.66
N GLY A 303 -5.70 2.10 7.43
CA GLY A 303 -6.54 2.36 6.26
C GLY A 303 -6.52 3.81 5.78
N GLY A 304 -5.46 4.55 6.09
CA GLY A 304 -5.20 5.91 5.65
C GLY A 304 -4.23 6.01 4.47
N PRO A 305 -3.73 7.21 4.17
CA PRO A 305 -2.70 7.43 3.16
C PRO A 305 -1.34 6.90 3.62
N GLN A 306 -0.41 6.74 2.67
CA GLN A 306 0.97 6.44 3.02
C GLN A 306 1.52 7.57 3.90
N ALA A 307 1.89 7.22 5.13
CA ALA A 307 2.51 8.07 6.12
C ALA A 307 3.31 7.24 7.12
N GLY A 308 4.33 7.83 7.70
CA GLY A 308 4.98 7.35 8.90
C GLY A 308 4.46 8.14 10.10
N LEU A 309 3.88 7.44 11.04
CA LEU A 309 3.29 8.02 12.23
C LEU A 309 4.21 7.74 13.42
N MET A 310 4.61 8.78 14.12
CA MET A 310 5.44 8.69 15.31
C MET A 310 4.65 9.25 16.49
N VAL A 311 4.51 8.49 17.55
CA VAL A 311 3.84 8.92 18.78
C VAL A 311 4.72 8.55 19.99
N GLY A 312 4.59 9.26 21.12
CA GLY A 312 5.34 8.93 22.32
C GLY A 312 5.57 10.12 23.23
N ARG A 313 6.69 10.06 23.95
CA ARG A 313 7.05 11.11 24.91
C ARG A 313 7.42 12.40 24.19
N ARG A 314 6.88 13.51 24.68
CA ARG A 314 7.09 14.86 24.10
C ARG A 314 8.56 15.20 23.92
N ALA A 315 9.39 14.92 24.90
CA ALA A 315 10.82 15.22 24.84
C ALA A 315 11.52 14.59 23.63
N TRP A 316 11.17 13.36 23.27
CA TRP A 316 11.76 12.66 22.13
C TRP A 316 11.12 13.08 20.80
N ILE A 317 9.82 13.23 20.76
CA ILE A 317 9.11 13.66 19.54
C ILE A 317 9.53 15.07 19.12
N GLU A 318 9.70 15.99 20.07
CA GLU A 318 10.19 17.35 19.74
C GLU A 318 11.67 17.36 19.28
N ARG A 319 12.49 16.44 19.76
CA ARG A 319 13.84 16.26 19.20
C ARG A 319 13.79 15.75 17.77
N CYS A 320 12.91 14.78 17.47
CA CYS A 320 12.68 14.32 16.10
C CYS A 320 12.20 15.47 15.20
N ARG A 321 11.27 16.29 15.65
CA ARG A 321 10.73 17.43 14.90
C ARG A 321 11.79 18.46 14.53
N ARG A 322 12.75 18.72 15.43
CA ARG A 322 13.84 19.70 15.22
C ARG A 322 14.98 19.14 14.38
N HIS A 323 15.05 17.84 14.17
CA HIS A 323 16.13 17.21 13.42
C HIS A 323 16.05 17.58 11.92
N PRO A 324 17.16 17.87 11.23
CA PRO A 324 17.16 18.25 9.80
C PRO A 324 16.45 17.25 8.90
N LEU A 325 16.54 15.95 9.17
CA LEU A 325 15.82 14.90 8.43
C LEU A 325 14.30 15.03 8.49
N ALA A 326 13.74 15.63 9.56
CA ALA A 326 12.29 15.85 9.64
C ALA A 326 11.79 16.75 8.50
N ARG A 327 12.63 17.68 8.01
CA ARG A 327 12.28 18.48 6.83
C ARG A 327 12.34 17.68 5.54
N ALA A 328 13.32 16.79 5.39
CA ALA A 328 13.45 15.91 4.23
C ALA A 328 12.31 14.88 4.16
N PHE A 329 11.84 14.41 5.31
CA PHE A 329 10.78 13.40 5.44
C PHE A 329 9.39 13.97 5.63
N ARG A 330 9.20 15.26 5.44
CA ARG A 330 7.96 15.98 5.72
C ARG A 330 6.80 15.47 4.85
N ALA A 331 5.68 15.11 5.49
CA ALA A 331 4.45 14.77 4.79
C ALA A 331 3.90 15.98 4.03
N ASP A 332 3.32 15.74 2.85
CA ASP A 332 2.69 16.77 2.02
C ASP A 332 1.27 17.13 2.52
N LYS A 333 0.63 18.11 1.88
CA LYS A 333 -0.70 18.58 2.27
C LYS A 333 -1.80 17.53 2.00
N PHE A 334 -1.65 16.72 0.96
CA PHE A 334 -2.63 15.69 0.59
C PHE A 334 -2.62 14.56 1.62
N THR A 335 -1.43 14.10 1.98
CA THR A 335 -1.24 13.11 3.05
C THR A 335 -1.84 13.57 4.37
N LEU A 336 -1.57 14.81 4.79
CA LEU A 336 -2.10 15.32 6.05
C LEU A 336 -3.64 15.49 6.03
N ALA A 337 -4.20 15.95 4.93
CA ALA A 337 -5.64 16.08 4.78
C ALA A 337 -6.37 14.74 4.84
N ALA A 338 -5.88 13.75 4.04
CA ALA A 338 -6.45 12.41 4.03
C ALA A 338 -6.29 11.69 5.37
N LEU A 339 -5.11 11.84 6.01
CA LEU A 339 -4.85 11.24 7.32
C LEU A 339 -5.77 11.83 8.39
N GLY A 340 -5.95 13.17 8.42
CA GLY A 340 -6.83 13.82 9.35
C GLY A 340 -8.28 13.33 9.23
N ALA A 341 -8.80 13.22 8.01
CA ALA A 341 -10.14 12.68 7.77
C ALA A 341 -10.26 11.21 8.16
N THR A 342 -9.22 10.40 7.90
CA THR A 342 -9.19 8.98 8.31
C THR A 342 -9.20 8.86 9.84
N LEU A 343 -8.35 9.58 10.56
CA LEU A 343 -8.29 9.56 12.02
C LEU A 343 -9.59 10.05 12.67
N MET A 344 -10.29 10.99 12.03
CA MET A 344 -11.58 11.45 12.51
C MET A 344 -12.64 10.34 12.54
N HIS A 345 -12.61 9.38 11.59
CA HIS A 345 -13.48 8.20 11.66
C HIS A 345 -13.23 7.34 12.89
N TYR A 346 -11.95 7.20 13.30
CA TYR A 346 -11.61 6.51 14.56
C TYR A 346 -12.10 7.30 15.77
N ALA A 347 -11.89 8.61 15.81
CA ALA A 347 -12.33 9.45 16.91
C ALA A 347 -13.86 9.45 17.11
N ARG A 348 -14.63 9.28 16.02
CA ARG A 348 -16.10 9.19 16.03
C ARG A 348 -16.65 7.78 16.22
N GLY A 349 -15.79 6.73 16.27
CA GLY A 349 -16.23 5.35 16.31
C GLY A 349 -16.85 4.84 15.00
N GLU A 350 -16.55 5.47 13.88
CA GLU A 350 -17.12 5.17 12.56
C GLU A 350 -16.18 4.32 11.67
N ALA A 351 -14.98 4.00 12.14
CA ALA A 351 -13.94 3.40 11.32
C ALA A 351 -14.37 2.08 10.65
N GLN A 352 -15.15 1.24 11.35
CA GLN A 352 -15.63 -0.02 10.79
C GLN A 352 -16.57 0.17 9.59
N ARG A 353 -17.29 1.27 9.51
CA ARG A 353 -18.19 1.59 8.40
C ARG A 353 -17.49 2.37 7.29
N GLU A 354 -16.66 3.35 7.66
CA GLU A 354 -16.16 4.37 6.73
C GLU A 354 -14.76 4.06 6.19
N VAL A 355 -13.90 3.37 6.96
CA VAL A 355 -12.54 3.05 6.53
C VAL A 355 -12.54 1.74 5.74
N PRO A 356 -12.22 1.72 4.44
CA PRO A 356 -12.37 0.54 3.58
C PRO A 356 -11.63 -0.70 4.10
N VAL A 357 -10.41 -0.56 4.60
CA VAL A 357 -9.63 -1.68 5.18
C VAL A 357 -10.36 -2.28 6.37
N VAL A 358 -10.83 -1.46 7.30
CA VAL A 358 -11.55 -1.93 8.51
C VAL A 358 -12.89 -2.55 8.14
N ARG A 359 -13.60 -1.98 7.18
CA ARG A 359 -14.84 -2.56 6.62
C ARG A 359 -14.61 -3.93 6.01
N MET A 360 -13.52 -4.12 5.25
CA MET A 360 -13.16 -5.41 4.68
C MET A 360 -12.84 -6.45 5.75
N LEU A 361 -12.16 -6.06 6.84
CA LEU A 361 -11.90 -6.94 7.99
C LEU A 361 -13.22 -7.39 8.67
N ALA A 362 -14.15 -6.45 8.87
CA ALA A 362 -15.43 -6.67 9.53
C ALA A 362 -16.46 -7.43 8.69
N MET A 363 -16.28 -7.52 7.38
CA MET A 363 -17.25 -8.09 6.45
C MET A 363 -17.43 -9.60 6.70
N ARG A 364 -18.66 -10.03 6.90
CA ARG A 364 -19.00 -11.43 7.18
C ARG A 364 -19.08 -12.26 5.92
N LYS A 365 -18.81 -13.56 6.03
CA LYS A 365 -18.86 -14.52 4.92
C LYS A 365 -20.22 -14.55 4.22
N ASP A 366 -21.32 -14.50 5.01
CA ASP A 366 -22.68 -14.54 4.47
C ASP A 366 -23.02 -13.28 3.64
N GLU A 367 -22.53 -12.10 4.03
CA GLU A 367 -22.67 -10.87 3.25
C GLU A 367 -21.92 -10.98 1.91
N ILE A 368 -20.70 -11.54 1.94
CA ILE A 368 -19.91 -11.77 0.72
C ILE A 368 -20.61 -12.78 -0.18
N ALA A 369 -21.18 -13.86 0.36
CA ALA A 369 -21.89 -14.86 -0.39
C ALA A 369 -23.11 -14.27 -1.13
N GLN A 370 -23.89 -13.42 -0.47
CA GLN A 370 -25.02 -12.71 -1.10
C GLN A 370 -24.56 -11.78 -2.24
N ARG A 371 -23.47 -11.05 -2.05
CA ARG A 371 -22.86 -10.21 -3.10
C ARG A 371 -22.36 -11.07 -4.25
N ALA A 372 -21.65 -12.16 -3.97
CA ALA A 372 -21.11 -13.08 -4.97
C ALA A 372 -22.21 -13.69 -5.84
N GLN A 373 -23.35 -14.07 -5.25
CA GLN A 373 -24.50 -14.57 -5.99
C GLN A 373 -25.06 -13.52 -6.97
N LYS A 374 -25.24 -12.27 -6.50
CA LYS A 374 -25.73 -11.17 -7.35
C LYS A 374 -24.77 -10.85 -8.48
N VAL A 375 -23.47 -10.78 -8.20
CA VAL A 375 -22.43 -10.49 -9.20
C VAL A 375 -22.35 -11.63 -10.23
N ALA A 376 -22.34 -12.91 -9.80
CA ALA A 376 -22.31 -14.06 -10.70
C ALA A 376 -23.50 -14.07 -11.69
N LEU A 377 -24.69 -13.71 -11.22
CA LEU A 377 -25.87 -13.54 -12.09
C LEU A 377 -25.70 -12.36 -13.05
N ALA A 378 -25.22 -11.23 -12.57
CA ALA A 378 -25.07 -10.01 -13.39
C ALA A 378 -24.04 -10.16 -14.51
N ILE A 379 -22.99 -10.96 -14.32
CA ILE A 379 -21.97 -11.23 -15.35
C ILE A 379 -22.31 -12.43 -16.26
N GLY A 380 -23.52 -12.99 -16.16
CA GLY A 380 -23.93 -14.20 -16.89
C GLY A 380 -23.71 -14.13 -18.42
N HIS A 381 -24.00 -12.99 -19.07
CA HIS A 381 -23.71 -12.80 -20.50
C HIS A 381 -22.20 -12.86 -20.79
N TRP A 382 -21.37 -12.26 -19.95
CA TRP A 382 -19.91 -12.31 -20.09
C TRP A 382 -19.39 -13.74 -19.93
N LEU A 383 -19.94 -14.50 -18.97
CA LEU A 383 -19.60 -15.91 -18.75
C LEU A 383 -19.89 -16.75 -20.01
N THR A 384 -21.09 -16.60 -20.57
CA THR A 384 -21.49 -17.31 -21.78
C THR A 384 -20.63 -16.96 -22.99
N ALA A 385 -20.40 -15.66 -23.22
CA ALA A 385 -19.56 -15.16 -24.33
C ALA A 385 -18.09 -15.59 -24.25
N ASN A 386 -17.60 -15.96 -23.05
CA ASN A 386 -16.23 -16.40 -22.84
C ASN A 386 -16.09 -17.91 -22.59
N GLU A 387 -17.17 -18.66 -22.72
CA GLU A 387 -17.23 -20.12 -22.43
C GLU A 387 -16.69 -20.43 -21.02
N VAL A 388 -17.19 -19.71 -20.01
CA VAL A 388 -16.76 -19.83 -18.60
C VAL A 388 -17.95 -20.26 -17.75
N ARG A 389 -17.73 -21.25 -16.87
CA ARG A 389 -18.67 -21.62 -15.81
C ARG A 389 -18.27 -20.90 -14.52
N ALA A 390 -19.22 -20.33 -13.81
CA ALA A 390 -19.05 -19.77 -12.49
C ALA A 390 -19.69 -20.65 -11.42
N GLU A 391 -18.98 -20.84 -10.31
CA GLU A 391 -19.45 -21.54 -9.12
C GLU A 391 -19.12 -20.71 -7.88
N LEU A 392 -20.00 -20.75 -6.88
CA LEU A 392 -19.69 -20.19 -5.56
C LEU A 392 -19.02 -21.27 -4.72
N VAL A 393 -17.84 -20.96 -4.22
CA VAL A 393 -17.05 -21.88 -3.40
C VAL A 393 -16.56 -21.22 -2.13
N ASP A 394 -16.40 -22.00 -1.08
CA ASP A 394 -15.80 -21.53 0.18
C ASP A 394 -14.30 -21.25 -0.03
N GLY A 395 -13.81 -20.24 0.66
CA GLY A 395 -12.42 -19.85 0.58
C GLY A 395 -11.98 -18.94 1.72
N GLU A 396 -10.81 -18.38 1.55
CA GLU A 396 -10.19 -17.51 2.53
C GLU A 396 -9.63 -16.26 1.86
N SER A 397 -9.90 -15.10 2.46
CA SER A 397 -9.24 -13.84 2.16
C SER A 397 -8.03 -13.67 3.08
N THR A 398 -6.98 -12.99 2.62
CA THR A 398 -5.78 -12.72 3.41
C THR A 398 -5.69 -11.24 3.77
N ILE A 399 -5.05 -10.94 4.91
CA ILE A 399 -4.90 -9.56 5.34
C ILE A 399 -3.90 -8.84 4.42
N GLY A 400 -2.75 -9.45 4.14
CA GLY A 400 -1.77 -8.94 3.20
C GLY A 400 -0.44 -8.57 3.83
N GLY A 401 0.41 -7.89 3.07
CA GLY A 401 1.78 -7.64 3.48
C GLY A 401 1.93 -6.65 4.62
N GLY A 402 2.69 -7.04 5.64
CA GLY A 402 3.07 -6.19 6.76
C GLY A 402 2.01 -6.07 7.86
N SER A 403 1.12 -7.08 7.98
CA SER A 403 0.11 -7.16 9.06
C SER A 403 -0.41 -8.59 9.15
N LEU A 404 -0.53 -9.12 10.37
CA LEU A 404 -1.16 -10.41 10.69
C LEU A 404 -0.70 -11.55 9.76
N PRO A 405 0.59 -11.91 9.77
CA PRO A 405 1.15 -12.89 8.84
C PRO A 405 0.52 -14.27 9.02
N GLY A 406 0.04 -14.85 7.90
CA GLY A 406 -0.61 -16.16 7.89
C GLY A 406 -2.05 -16.17 8.38
N GLU A 407 -2.61 -15.04 8.81
CA GLU A 407 -4.01 -14.94 9.22
C GLU A 407 -4.94 -14.79 8.00
N THR A 408 -6.11 -15.42 8.09
CA THR A 408 -7.12 -15.43 7.03
C THR A 408 -8.50 -15.15 7.57
N LEU A 409 -9.40 -14.72 6.71
CA LEU A 409 -10.81 -14.49 6.99
C LEU A 409 -11.66 -15.37 6.08
N PRO A 410 -12.67 -16.09 6.62
CA PRO A 410 -13.59 -16.88 5.81
C PRO A 410 -14.30 -16.03 4.77
N THR A 411 -14.34 -16.49 3.51
CA THR A 411 -15.00 -15.81 2.40
C THR A 411 -15.76 -16.76 1.50
N THR A 412 -16.56 -16.23 0.58
CA THR A 412 -17.15 -16.95 -0.54
C THR A 412 -16.58 -16.39 -1.83
N LEU A 413 -15.99 -17.26 -2.64
CA LEU A 413 -15.33 -16.93 -3.90
C LEU A 413 -16.25 -17.23 -5.07
N ILE A 414 -16.18 -16.42 -6.13
CA ILE A 414 -16.69 -16.80 -7.45
C ILE A 414 -15.54 -17.51 -8.18
N ALA A 415 -15.65 -18.83 -8.33
CA ALA A 415 -14.70 -19.65 -9.07
C ALA A 415 -15.10 -19.73 -10.53
N LEU A 416 -14.25 -19.23 -11.41
CA LEU A 416 -14.43 -19.17 -12.85
C LEU A 416 -13.63 -20.30 -13.51
N THR A 417 -14.30 -21.24 -14.13
CA THR A 417 -13.70 -22.39 -14.83
C THR A 417 -13.95 -22.25 -16.33
N PRO A 418 -12.89 -22.07 -17.15
CA PRO A 418 -13.04 -22.10 -18.61
C PRO A 418 -13.55 -23.47 -19.08
N LEU A 419 -14.47 -23.47 -20.06
CA LEU A 419 -14.99 -24.68 -20.73
C LEU A 419 -14.03 -25.08 -21.85
N GLY A 420 -13.83 -26.40 -22.07
CA GLY A 420 -12.97 -26.96 -23.14
C GLY A 420 -11.76 -27.77 -22.64
N ALA A 421 -11.02 -28.35 -23.61
CA ALA A 421 -10.01 -29.39 -23.39
C ALA A 421 -8.66 -28.83 -23.05
N SER A 422 -8.32 -28.06 -22.22
CA SER A 422 -7.01 -27.67 -21.64
C SER A 422 -7.06 -26.41 -20.80
N SER A 423 -6.13 -26.28 -19.85
CA SER A 423 -6.03 -25.16 -18.94
C SER A 423 -6.02 -23.80 -19.67
N ARG A 424 -7.19 -23.14 -19.71
CA ARG A 424 -7.33 -21.77 -20.24
C ARG A 424 -7.33 -20.71 -19.14
N SER A 425 -7.14 -21.11 -17.89
CA SER A 425 -7.20 -20.20 -16.75
C SER A 425 -6.17 -19.06 -16.81
N PRO A 426 -4.92 -19.24 -17.27
CA PRO A 426 -4.00 -18.13 -17.49
C PRO A 426 -4.48 -17.12 -18.53
N LEU A 427 -5.14 -17.60 -19.62
CA LEU A 427 -5.70 -16.72 -20.65
C LEU A 427 -6.90 -15.93 -20.10
N LEU A 428 -7.76 -16.59 -19.32
CA LEU A 428 -8.90 -15.95 -18.65
C LEU A 428 -8.39 -14.88 -17.66
N LEU A 429 -7.35 -15.18 -16.87
CA LEU A 429 -6.74 -14.21 -15.97
C LEU A 429 -6.17 -13.01 -16.73
N ALA A 430 -5.50 -13.24 -17.87
CA ALA A 430 -5.00 -12.16 -18.71
C ALA A 430 -6.15 -11.30 -19.26
N LYS A 431 -7.25 -11.90 -19.66
CA LYS A 431 -8.44 -11.20 -20.14
C LYS A 431 -9.08 -10.32 -19.05
N LEU A 432 -9.20 -10.84 -17.83
CA LEU A 432 -9.66 -10.06 -16.66
C LEU A 432 -8.74 -8.89 -16.38
N ARG A 433 -7.41 -9.11 -16.37
CA ARG A 433 -6.43 -8.07 -16.17
C ARG A 433 -6.50 -6.97 -17.23
N ASN A 434 -6.74 -7.32 -18.49
CA ASN A 434 -6.93 -6.33 -19.55
C ASN A 434 -8.22 -5.51 -19.35
N ALA A 435 -9.24 -6.08 -18.70
CA ALA A 435 -10.42 -5.36 -18.26
C ALA A 435 -10.22 -4.57 -16.97
N GLY A 436 -9.00 -4.56 -16.40
CA GLY A 436 -8.67 -3.89 -15.15
C GLY A 436 -9.17 -4.62 -13.90
N VAL A 437 -9.40 -5.93 -13.98
CA VAL A 437 -9.78 -6.79 -12.85
C VAL A 437 -8.60 -7.69 -12.48
N ILE A 438 -8.11 -7.56 -11.26
CA ILE A 438 -7.03 -8.39 -10.74
C ILE A 438 -7.59 -9.50 -9.88
N ALA A 439 -7.29 -10.74 -10.26
CA ALA A 439 -7.77 -11.97 -9.62
C ALA A 439 -6.60 -12.93 -9.37
N ARG A 440 -6.88 -14.10 -8.78
CA ARG A 440 -5.88 -15.15 -8.53
C ARG A 440 -6.28 -16.47 -9.17
N ILE A 441 -5.31 -17.34 -9.46
CA ILE A 441 -5.55 -18.72 -9.92
C ILE A 441 -5.25 -19.67 -8.76
N ARG A 442 -6.12 -20.66 -8.59
CA ARG A 442 -5.91 -21.82 -7.73
C ARG A 442 -6.64 -23.02 -8.31
N ASP A 443 -6.01 -24.19 -8.35
CA ASP A 443 -6.58 -25.44 -8.85
C ASP A 443 -7.19 -25.29 -10.25
N ASP A 444 -6.46 -24.64 -11.16
CA ASP A 444 -6.87 -24.34 -12.55
C ASP A 444 -8.18 -23.56 -12.68
N ARG A 445 -8.58 -22.81 -11.67
CA ARG A 445 -9.74 -21.90 -11.66
C ARG A 445 -9.29 -20.47 -11.33
N VAL A 446 -9.92 -19.50 -11.99
CA VAL A 446 -9.73 -18.09 -11.64
C VAL A 446 -10.73 -17.75 -10.53
N LEU A 447 -10.22 -17.21 -9.44
CA LEU A 447 -11.00 -16.91 -8.24
C LEU A 447 -11.16 -15.41 -8.07
N LEU A 448 -12.42 -14.97 -7.95
CA LEU A 448 -12.78 -13.61 -7.58
C LEU A 448 -13.26 -13.59 -6.13
N ASP A 449 -12.65 -12.76 -5.31
CA ASP A 449 -13.03 -12.54 -3.92
C ASP A 449 -13.62 -11.14 -3.75
N LEU A 450 -14.90 -11.07 -3.45
CA LEU A 450 -15.61 -9.79 -3.35
C LEU A 450 -15.34 -9.03 -2.05
N ARG A 451 -14.64 -9.62 -1.08
CA ARG A 451 -14.20 -8.90 0.12
C ARG A 451 -13.39 -7.64 -0.24
N THR A 452 -12.54 -7.75 -1.24
CA THR A 452 -11.65 -6.65 -1.67
C THR A 452 -12.19 -5.82 -2.83
N VAL A 453 -13.37 -6.16 -3.34
CA VAL A 453 -14.08 -5.36 -4.34
C VAL A 453 -14.86 -4.24 -3.63
N LEU A 454 -14.47 -3.00 -3.88
CA LEU A 454 -15.08 -1.83 -3.23
C LEU A 454 -16.48 -1.55 -3.74
N ASP A 455 -16.71 -1.75 -5.04
CA ASP A 455 -17.97 -1.52 -5.73
C ASP A 455 -18.25 -2.65 -6.74
N ASP A 456 -19.31 -3.43 -6.48
CA ASP A 456 -19.72 -4.54 -7.32
C ASP A 456 -20.20 -4.07 -8.71
N ALA A 457 -20.79 -2.88 -8.82
CA ALA A 457 -21.25 -2.34 -10.09
C ALA A 457 -20.08 -2.02 -11.03
N VAL A 458 -18.96 -1.54 -10.48
CA VAL A 458 -17.73 -1.32 -11.26
C VAL A 458 -17.19 -2.65 -11.78
N LEU A 459 -17.15 -3.71 -10.96
CA LEU A 459 -16.72 -5.04 -11.41
C LEU A 459 -17.62 -5.55 -12.56
N VAL A 460 -18.94 -5.47 -12.40
CA VAL A 460 -19.89 -5.89 -13.43
C VAL A 460 -19.72 -5.08 -14.71
N THR A 461 -19.55 -3.77 -14.62
CA THR A 461 -19.33 -2.89 -15.77
C THR A 461 -18.03 -3.23 -16.53
N ARG A 462 -16.95 -3.56 -15.82
CA ARG A 462 -15.67 -3.97 -16.41
C ARG A 462 -15.76 -5.28 -17.19
N LEU A 463 -16.70 -6.15 -16.80
CA LEU A 463 -16.97 -7.44 -17.44
C LEU A 463 -18.17 -7.39 -18.40
N ALA A 464 -18.86 -6.26 -18.53
CA ALA A 464 -19.90 -6.10 -19.54
C ALA A 464 -19.26 -6.10 -20.94
N PRO A 465 -19.93 -6.67 -21.97
CA PRO A 465 -19.48 -6.53 -23.35
C PRO A 465 -19.44 -5.03 -23.69
N ALA A 466 -18.36 -4.62 -24.39
CA ALA A 466 -18.29 -3.27 -24.94
C ALA A 466 -19.62 -3.02 -25.70
N ARG A 467 -20.38 -2.00 -25.28
CA ARG A 467 -21.56 -1.60 -26.06
C ARG A 467 -21.03 -1.15 -27.41
N GLU A 468 -21.29 -1.96 -28.46
CA GLU A 468 -21.19 -1.50 -29.84
C GLU A 468 -22.17 -0.33 -29.97
N GLY A 469 -21.66 0.85 -30.28
CA GLY A 469 -22.47 2.00 -30.64
C GLY A 469 -22.77 2.99 -29.50
N TRP A 470 -21.83 3.88 -29.22
CA TRP A 470 -22.15 5.25 -28.88
C TRP A 470 -21.52 6.15 -29.97
N SER A 471 -22.24 6.27 -31.10
CA SER A 471 -22.21 7.43 -31.98
C SER A 471 -23.11 8.47 -31.30
N GLY A 472 -22.53 9.50 -30.72
CA GLY A 472 -23.20 10.60 -30.10
C GLY A 472 -22.17 11.61 -29.61
#